data_614e4e04016cc22b8b701a4aa3ee1ff4
#
_entry.id   614e4e04016cc22b8b701a4aa3ee1ff4
#
_cell.length_a   1.000
_cell.length_b   1.000
_cell.length_c   1.000
_cell.angle_alpha   90.00
_cell.angle_beta   90.00
_cell.angle_gamma   90.00
#
_symmetry.space_group_name_H-M   'P 1'
#
loop_
_entity.id
_entity.type
_entity.pdbx_description
1 polymer ?
#
loop_
_entity_poly.entity_id
_entity_poly.type
_entity_poly.pdbx_seq_one_letter_code
_entity_poly.pdbx_strand_id
1 'polypeptide(L)'
;MKPMSCSARAAIAASSTLVKTAVLAGVLMVVAPGVVLGAPIEKKGTTSYVTHFVFRPLGTLEVPGVGKVTSLEATGPTENMKGEPAFDKMKARCFAVSIEAGEEKWIDGACALTDTDGDTVYSTFDTRDLDKADPKMDCGTHIIKGGTGKYKGITGREPFACISKPAPSGSPPGAMAIDIPHNTTWEIK
;
A
#
# COMPACT_ATOMS: atom_id res chain seq x y z
N MET A 1 15.34 2.19 -52.13
CA MET A 1 16.42 3.12 -51.70
C MET A 1 17.48 2.32 -50.99
N LYS A 2 18.73 2.39 -51.47
CA LYS A 2 19.85 1.53 -51.06
C LYS A 2 20.42 1.94 -49.68
N PRO A 3 20.98 1.01 -48.90
CA PRO A 3 21.75 1.32 -47.70
C PRO A 3 23.19 1.66 -48.07
N MET A 4 23.76 2.69 -47.46
CA MET A 4 25.17 3.04 -47.57
C MET A 4 25.98 2.33 -46.49
N SER A 5 26.91 1.52 -46.96
CA SER A 5 28.03 0.92 -46.19
C SER A 5 29.17 1.95 -46.07
N CYS A 6 29.73 2.14 -44.88
CA CYS A 6 30.99 2.82 -44.74
C CYS A 6 31.94 1.95 -43.85
N SER A 7 32.88 1.33 -44.52
CA SER A 7 34.01 0.56 -43.94
C SER A 7 35.22 1.51 -43.85
N ALA A 8 35.83 1.63 -42.68
CA ALA A 8 37.15 2.23 -42.55
C ALA A 8 38.02 1.35 -41.64
N ARG A 9 38.94 0.62 -42.27
CA ARG A 9 40.11 -0.09 -41.63
C ARG A 9 41.19 0.96 -41.38
N ALA A 10 41.70 1.03 -40.19
CA ALA A 10 43.00 1.62 -39.92
C ALA A 10 43.84 0.63 -39.10
N ALA A 11 44.94 0.16 -39.72
CA ALA A 11 45.98 -0.59 -39.09
C ALA A 11 47.00 0.39 -38.48
N ILE A 12 47.42 0.18 -37.25
CA ILE A 12 48.58 0.85 -36.66
C ILE A 12 49.41 -0.19 -35.87
N ALA A 13 50.71 -0.07 -36.09
CA ALA A 13 51.78 -1.00 -35.78
C ALA A 13 52.02 -1.27 -34.28
N ALA A 14 52.61 -2.45 -34.06
CA ALA A 14 53.17 -2.86 -32.80
C ALA A 14 54.40 -2.07 -32.37
N SER A 15 54.44 -1.66 -31.10
CA SER A 15 55.70 -1.26 -30.44
C SER A 15 55.74 -1.96 -29.09
N SER A 16 56.69 -2.87 -28.98
CA SER A 16 56.97 -3.68 -27.79
C SER A 16 57.81 -2.89 -26.80
N THR A 17 57.21 -2.55 -25.65
CA THR A 17 57.96 -2.04 -24.50
C THR A 17 57.71 -2.97 -23.31
N LEU A 18 58.75 -3.71 -22.90
CA LEU A 18 58.76 -4.55 -21.71
C LEU A 18 58.66 -3.65 -20.46
N VAL A 19 57.52 -3.59 -19.83
CA VAL A 19 57.34 -3.01 -18.51
C VAL A 19 57.15 -4.15 -17.51
N LYS A 20 58.10 -4.28 -16.57
CA LYS A 20 58.01 -5.17 -15.43
C LYS A 20 56.85 -4.75 -14.56
N THR A 21 55.75 -5.46 -14.59
CA THR A 21 54.57 -5.19 -13.79
C THR A 21 54.70 -5.94 -12.45
N ALA A 22 54.85 -5.16 -11.37
CA ALA A 22 54.67 -5.66 -10.03
C ALA A 22 53.16 -6.00 -9.82
N VAL A 23 52.88 -7.26 -9.55
CA VAL A 23 51.53 -7.73 -9.24
C VAL A 23 51.19 -7.28 -7.83
N LEU A 24 50.52 -6.13 -7.68
CA LEU A 24 49.76 -5.83 -6.48
C LEU A 24 48.49 -6.63 -6.52
N ALA A 25 48.39 -7.68 -5.69
CA ALA A 25 47.14 -8.39 -5.46
C ALA A 25 46.19 -7.48 -4.68
N GLY A 26 45.39 -6.66 -5.39
CA GLY A 26 44.29 -5.93 -4.84
C GLY A 26 43.16 -6.89 -4.50
N VAL A 27 42.91 -7.12 -3.19
CA VAL A 27 41.71 -7.80 -2.71
C VAL A 27 40.53 -6.88 -3.01
N LEU A 28 39.78 -7.18 -4.08
CA LEU A 28 38.48 -6.58 -4.31
C LEU A 28 37.55 -7.10 -3.23
N MET A 29 37.30 -6.31 -2.17
CA MET A 29 36.17 -6.55 -1.28
C MET A 29 34.91 -6.24 -2.07
N VAL A 30 34.23 -7.28 -2.55
CA VAL A 30 32.86 -7.19 -3.04
C VAL A 30 31.97 -6.92 -1.82
N VAL A 31 31.66 -5.66 -1.56
CA VAL A 31 30.61 -5.28 -0.62
C VAL A 31 29.30 -5.68 -1.29
N ALA A 32 28.79 -6.86 -0.96
CA ALA A 32 27.44 -7.24 -1.34
C ALA A 32 26.48 -6.20 -0.72
N PRO A 33 25.54 -5.63 -1.50
CA PRO A 33 24.51 -4.77 -0.93
C PRO A 33 23.74 -5.60 0.10
N GLY A 34 23.90 -5.28 1.38
CA GLY A 34 23.13 -5.91 2.43
C GLY A 34 21.66 -5.63 2.15
N VAL A 35 20.90 -6.68 1.90
CA VAL A 35 19.44 -6.60 1.89
C VAL A 35 19.06 -6.26 3.33
N VAL A 36 18.69 -5.02 3.56
CA VAL A 36 18.08 -4.59 4.82
C VAL A 36 16.70 -5.26 4.86
N LEU A 37 16.64 -6.44 5.45
CA LEU A 37 15.35 -7.07 5.75
C LEU A 37 14.71 -6.22 6.85
N GLY A 38 13.56 -5.65 6.56
CA GLY A 38 12.77 -4.93 7.55
C GLY A 38 12.54 -5.80 8.79
N ALA A 39 12.33 -5.15 9.93
CA ALA A 39 12.08 -5.88 11.19
C ALA A 39 10.90 -6.84 11.01
N PRO A 40 11.03 -8.10 11.45
CA PRO A 40 9.95 -9.07 11.31
C PRO A 40 8.75 -8.63 12.13
N ILE A 41 7.56 -8.76 11.55
CA ILE A 41 6.30 -8.61 12.30
C ILE A 41 6.05 -9.88 13.12
N GLU A 42 5.40 -9.76 14.27
CA GLU A 42 4.96 -10.91 15.05
C GLU A 42 3.98 -11.77 14.27
N LYS A 43 4.08 -13.11 14.43
CA LYS A 43 3.22 -14.06 13.69
C LYS A 43 1.74 -13.95 14.04
N LYS A 44 1.41 -13.38 15.19
CA LYS A 44 0.04 -13.05 15.60
C LYS A 44 0.06 -11.88 16.56
N GLY A 45 -0.97 -11.08 16.54
CA GLY A 45 -1.06 -9.95 17.45
C GLY A 45 -2.38 -9.21 17.35
N THR A 46 -2.47 -8.20 18.19
CA THR A 46 -3.54 -7.20 18.15
C THR A 46 -2.91 -5.82 18.27
N THR A 47 -3.41 -4.87 17.49
CA THR A 47 -2.99 -3.46 17.61
C THR A 47 -4.13 -2.53 17.24
N SER A 48 -3.99 -1.25 17.59
CA SER A 48 -4.89 -0.20 17.14
C SER A 48 -4.11 0.85 16.37
N TYR A 49 -4.61 1.24 15.22
CA TYR A 49 -4.02 2.29 14.40
C TYR A 49 -5.12 3.14 13.74
N VAL A 50 -4.77 4.30 13.23
CA VAL A 50 -5.67 5.17 12.48
C VAL A 50 -5.16 5.26 11.04
N THR A 51 -6.06 5.17 10.07
CA THR A 51 -5.78 5.57 8.68
C THR A 51 -6.41 6.94 8.42
N HIS A 52 -5.59 7.89 7.98
CA HIS A 52 -6.02 9.26 7.65
C HIS A 52 -6.37 9.34 6.17
N PHE A 53 -7.57 8.90 5.80
CA PHE A 53 -7.98 8.84 4.40
C PHE A 53 -8.46 10.18 3.85
N VAL A 54 -8.08 10.43 2.59
CA VAL A 54 -8.78 11.34 1.69
C VAL A 54 -9.48 10.50 0.63
N PHE A 55 -10.81 10.52 0.64
CA PHE A 55 -11.65 9.88 -0.36
C PHE A 55 -11.88 10.82 -1.53
N ARG A 56 -11.74 10.31 -2.73
CA ARG A 56 -11.97 11.01 -3.98
C ARG A 56 -12.99 10.26 -4.83
N PRO A 57 -14.13 10.87 -5.21
CA PRO A 57 -15.04 10.26 -6.18
C PRO A 57 -14.36 10.19 -7.56
N LEU A 58 -14.49 9.04 -8.22
CA LEU A 58 -13.97 8.78 -9.56
C LEU A 58 -15.07 8.92 -10.62
N GLY A 59 -16.29 8.57 -10.26
CA GLY A 59 -17.46 8.65 -11.11
C GLY A 59 -18.72 8.23 -10.37
N THR A 60 -19.86 8.72 -10.86
CA THR A 60 -21.17 8.43 -10.30
C THR A 60 -22.12 8.03 -11.41
N LEU A 61 -22.98 7.05 -11.13
CA LEU A 61 -24.03 6.56 -12.00
C LEU A 61 -25.34 6.47 -11.22
N GLU A 62 -26.38 7.09 -11.75
CA GLU A 62 -27.76 6.85 -11.30
C GLU A 62 -28.29 5.60 -12.00
N VAL A 63 -28.75 4.61 -11.23
CA VAL A 63 -29.27 3.34 -11.74
C VAL A 63 -30.77 3.24 -11.43
N PRO A 64 -31.64 3.30 -12.42
CA PRO A 64 -33.09 3.19 -12.21
C PRO A 64 -33.45 1.92 -11.43
N GLY A 65 -34.22 2.08 -10.35
CA GLY A 65 -34.63 0.99 -9.48
C GLY A 65 -33.58 0.49 -8.49
N VAL A 66 -32.34 0.97 -8.60
CA VAL A 66 -31.25 0.66 -7.62
C VAL A 66 -30.91 1.87 -6.78
N GLY A 67 -30.70 3.05 -7.42
CA GLY A 67 -30.29 4.27 -6.77
C GLY A 67 -28.97 4.81 -7.34
N LYS A 68 -28.16 5.43 -6.51
CA LYS A 68 -26.90 6.07 -6.91
C LYS A 68 -25.72 5.20 -6.55
N VAL A 69 -24.83 4.99 -7.52
CA VAL A 69 -23.59 4.23 -7.36
C VAL A 69 -22.41 5.17 -7.62
N THR A 70 -21.48 5.26 -6.67
CA THR A 70 -20.29 6.11 -6.79
C THR A 70 -19.03 5.29 -6.59
N SER A 71 -18.14 5.31 -7.57
CA SER A 71 -16.80 4.74 -7.44
C SER A 71 -15.89 5.71 -6.68
N LEU A 72 -15.12 5.20 -5.75
CA LEU A 72 -14.26 5.98 -4.85
C LEU A 72 -12.82 5.45 -4.88
N GLU A 73 -11.86 6.36 -4.78
CA GLU A 73 -10.49 6.06 -4.38
C GLU A 73 -10.22 6.72 -3.04
N ALA A 74 -9.62 6.01 -2.12
CA ALA A 74 -9.15 6.57 -0.85
C ALA A 74 -7.65 6.34 -0.71
N THR A 75 -6.92 7.36 -0.27
CA THR A 75 -5.49 7.28 0.00
C THR A 75 -5.15 7.98 1.30
N GLY A 76 -4.15 7.47 2.01
CA GLY A 76 -3.68 8.11 3.25
C GLY A 76 -2.62 7.30 3.98
N PRO A 77 -1.93 7.92 4.94
CA PRO A 77 -1.00 7.21 5.82
C PRO A 77 -1.74 6.53 6.97
N THR A 78 -1.09 5.52 7.55
CA THR A 78 -1.49 4.95 8.85
C THR A 78 -0.60 5.48 9.96
N GLU A 79 -1.17 5.57 11.17
CA GLU A 79 -0.48 5.93 12.40
C GLU A 79 -0.87 4.94 13.50
N ASN A 80 0.12 4.24 14.08
CA ASN A 80 -0.13 3.33 15.20
C ASN A 80 -0.39 4.11 16.48
N MET A 81 -1.50 3.84 17.15
CA MET A 81 -1.96 4.58 18.32
C MET A 81 -1.08 4.41 19.58
N LYS A 82 -0.25 3.37 19.58
CA LYS A 82 0.66 3.06 20.69
C LYS A 82 2.13 3.27 20.33
N GLY A 83 2.43 3.71 19.09
CA GLY A 83 3.79 3.83 18.59
C GLY A 83 4.46 2.47 18.32
N GLU A 84 3.69 1.39 18.20
CA GLU A 84 4.17 0.07 17.83
C GLU A 84 4.48 0.03 16.32
N PRO A 85 5.45 -0.78 15.87
CA PRO A 85 5.80 -0.82 14.44
C PRO A 85 4.72 -1.50 13.56
N ALA A 86 3.80 -2.28 14.15
CA ALA A 86 2.75 -2.96 13.42
C ALA A 86 1.73 -1.95 12.86
N PHE A 87 1.53 -1.99 11.54
CA PHE A 87 0.62 -1.10 10.80
C PHE A 87 0.91 0.41 10.95
N ASP A 88 2.16 0.79 11.36
CA ASP A 88 2.59 2.18 11.46
C ASP A 88 3.20 2.68 10.16
N LYS A 89 2.93 3.95 9.81
CA LYS A 89 3.51 4.64 8.65
C LYS A 89 3.34 3.92 7.30
N MET A 90 2.34 3.08 7.18
CA MET A 90 2.00 2.45 5.91
C MET A 90 1.27 3.45 5.01
N LYS A 91 1.41 3.27 3.71
CA LYS A 91 0.63 3.98 2.69
C LYS A 91 -0.59 3.14 2.34
N ALA A 92 -1.77 3.60 2.73
CA ALA A 92 -3.02 2.96 2.39
C ALA A 92 -3.55 3.50 1.06
N ARG A 93 -4.05 2.59 0.22
CA ARG A 93 -4.80 2.89 -1.00
C ARG A 93 -5.94 1.92 -1.13
N CYS A 94 -7.16 2.45 -1.27
CA CYS A 94 -8.37 1.67 -1.42
C CYS A 94 -9.13 2.09 -2.67
N PHE A 95 -9.81 1.11 -3.28
CA PHE A 95 -10.86 1.34 -4.24
C PHE A 95 -12.16 0.78 -3.70
N ALA A 96 -13.24 1.56 -3.85
CA ALA A 96 -14.52 1.24 -3.27
C ALA A 96 -15.68 1.66 -4.15
N VAL A 97 -16.85 1.10 -3.85
CA VAL A 97 -18.13 1.49 -4.42
C VAL A 97 -19.06 1.88 -3.28
N SER A 98 -19.57 3.11 -3.31
CA SER A 98 -20.66 3.56 -2.45
C SER A 98 -21.98 3.36 -3.19
N ILE A 99 -22.95 2.74 -2.53
CA ILE A 99 -24.28 2.51 -3.06
C ILE A 99 -25.31 3.20 -2.14
N GLU A 100 -26.16 4.01 -2.72
CA GLU A 100 -27.28 4.67 -2.05
C GLU A 100 -28.58 4.16 -2.71
N ALA A 101 -29.29 3.27 -2.01
CA ALA A 101 -30.50 2.60 -2.49
C ALA A 101 -31.70 2.88 -1.55
N GLY A 102 -32.49 3.88 -1.89
CA GLY A 102 -33.54 4.37 -0.99
C GLY A 102 -32.97 4.97 0.28
N GLU A 103 -33.31 4.39 1.42
CA GLU A 103 -32.79 4.81 2.74
C GLU A 103 -31.47 4.09 3.12
N GLU A 104 -31.11 3.04 2.38
CA GLU A 104 -29.90 2.28 2.65
C GLU A 104 -28.69 2.91 1.97
N LYS A 105 -27.59 2.92 2.69
CA LYS A 105 -26.29 3.34 2.16
C LYS A 105 -25.18 2.47 2.72
N TRP A 106 -24.31 1.98 1.82
CA TRP A 106 -23.13 1.21 2.22
C TRP A 106 -21.95 1.45 1.27
N ILE A 107 -20.79 1.03 1.72
CA ILE A 107 -19.55 1.10 0.95
C ILE A 107 -18.84 -0.25 1.05
N ASP A 108 -18.50 -0.83 -0.10
CA ASP A 108 -17.69 -2.03 -0.21
C ASP A 108 -16.39 -1.71 -0.94
N GLY A 109 -15.31 -2.39 -0.61
CA GLY A 109 -14.07 -2.16 -1.31
C GLY A 109 -12.94 -3.09 -0.94
N ALA A 110 -11.77 -2.75 -1.49
CA ALA A 110 -10.51 -3.42 -1.21
C ALA A 110 -9.40 -2.40 -1.01
N CYS A 111 -8.46 -2.75 -0.12
CA CYS A 111 -7.33 -1.91 0.24
C CYS A 111 -6.01 -2.64 0.13
N ALA A 112 -4.97 -1.88 -0.17
CA ALA A 112 -3.58 -2.25 -0.04
C ALA A 112 -2.91 -1.26 0.92
N LEU A 113 -2.28 -1.79 1.97
CA LEU A 113 -1.45 -1.04 2.91
C LEU A 113 -0.01 -1.44 2.67
N THR A 114 0.80 -0.52 2.16
CA THR A 114 2.21 -0.78 1.83
C THR A 114 3.12 -0.05 2.81
N ASP A 115 4.02 -0.76 3.43
CA ASP A 115 4.98 -0.21 4.37
C ASP A 115 6.21 0.42 3.69
N THR A 116 7.16 0.90 4.49
CA THR A 116 8.38 1.56 4.01
C THR A 116 9.34 0.62 3.29
N ASP A 117 9.23 -0.71 3.51
CA ASP A 117 10.04 -1.72 2.83
C ASP A 117 9.43 -2.15 1.49
N GLY A 118 8.18 -1.75 1.22
CA GLY A 118 7.41 -2.12 0.04
C GLY A 118 6.57 -3.38 0.24
N ASP A 119 6.57 -3.96 1.44
CA ASP A 119 5.71 -5.09 1.78
C ASP A 119 4.28 -4.62 2.00
N THR A 120 3.31 -5.41 1.55
CA THR A 120 1.92 -4.98 1.46
C THR A 120 0.98 -5.95 2.16
N VAL A 121 -0.01 -5.41 2.88
CA VAL A 121 -1.17 -6.13 3.40
C VAL A 121 -2.36 -5.84 2.50
N TYR A 122 -3.15 -6.86 2.15
CA TYR A 122 -4.37 -6.75 1.37
C TYR A 122 -5.59 -7.07 2.21
N SER A 123 -6.62 -6.23 2.11
CA SER A 123 -7.91 -6.45 2.77
C SER A 123 -9.09 -6.13 1.85
N THR A 124 -10.23 -6.70 2.17
CA THR A 124 -11.54 -6.24 1.68
C THR A 124 -12.31 -5.66 2.84
N PHE A 125 -13.23 -4.75 2.59
CA PHE A 125 -14.07 -4.19 3.64
C PHE A 125 -15.52 -4.05 3.19
N ASP A 126 -16.42 -4.04 4.19
CA ASP A 126 -17.84 -3.83 4.02
C ASP A 126 -18.36 -3.03 5.23
N THR A 127 -19.04 -1.92 4.97
CA THR A 127 -19.63 -1.09 6.03
C THR A 127 -20.90 -1.68 6.65
N ARG A 128 -21.41 -2.80 6.12
CA ARG A 128 -22.51 -3.57 6.71
C ARG A 128 -22.04 -4.65 7.69
N ASP A 129 -20.75 -5.05 7.61
CA ASP A 129 -20.14 -6.03 8.52
C ASP A 129 -19.68 -5.33 9.80
N LEU A 130 -20.61 -5.06 10.70
CA LEU A 130 -20.34 -4.38 11.96
C LEU A 130 -19.81 -5.34 13.02
N ASP A 131 -18.88 -4.87 13.85
CA ASP A 131 -18.40 -5.63 15.00
C ASP A 131 -19.37 -5.48 16.17
N LYS A 132 -20.06 -6.59 16.49
CA LYS A 132 -20.99 -6.65 17.62
C LYS A 132 -20.30 -6.65 19.00
N ALA A 133 -19.01 -6.95 19.03
CA ALA A 133 -18.21 -7.02 20.27
C ALA A 133 -17.72 -5.64 20.72
N ASP A 134 -17.49 -4.72 19.77
CA ASP A 134 -17.09 -3.34 20.06
C ASP A 134 -18.02 -2.33 19.37
N PRO A 135 -19.08 -1.85 20.06
CA PRO A 135 -20.01 -0.90 19.48
C PRO A 135 -19.41 0.45 19.07
N LYS A 136 -18.14 0.73 19.42
CA LYS A 136 -17.44 1.94 18.98
C LYS A 136 -16.86 1.78 17.58
N MET A 137 -16.71 0.54 17.10
CA MET A 137 -16.27 0.20 15.74
C MET A 137 -17.51 -0.04 14.86
N ASP A 138 -18.29 1.00 14.68
CA ASP A 138 -19.65 0.98 14.12
C ASP A 138 -19.74 1.36 12.64
N CYS A 139 -18.59 1.43 11.95
CA CYS A 139 -18.56 1.85 10.54
C CYS A 139 -18.31 0.70 9.56
N GLY A 140 -17.82 -0.44 10.02
CA GLY A 140 -17.59 -1.61 9.18
C GLY A 140 -16.43 -2.48 9.64
N THR A 141 -16.05 -3.45 8.80
CA THR A 141 -14.93 -4.35 9.08
C THR A 141 -14.09 -4.57 7.84
N HIS A 142 -12.76 -4.48 7.99
CA HIS A 142 -11.82 -5.05 7.04
C HIS A 142 -11.55 -6.52 7.36
N ILE A 143 -11.47 -7.33 6.32
CA ILE A 143 -10.97 -8.71 6.39
C ILE A 143 -9.63 -8.76 5.68
N ILE A 144 -8.55 -9.01 6.43
CA ILE A 144 -7.21 -9.20 5.89
C ILE A 144 -7.19 -10.52 5.11
N LYS A 145 -6.83 -10.46 3.83
CA LYS A 145 -6.86 -11.57 2.88
C LYS A 145 -5.48 -12.14 2.57
N GLY A 146 -4.41 -11.41 2.90
CA GLY A 146 -3.04 -11.80 2.62
C GLY A 146 -2.10 -10.62 2.55
N GLY A 147 -0.86 -10.89 2.16
CA GLY A 147 0.17 -9.86 1.99
C GLY A 147 1.39 -10.37 1.26
N THR A 148 2.38 -9.48 1.09
CA THR A 148 3.69 -9.77 0.51
C THR A 148 4.79 -9.71 1.55
N GLY A 149 5.98 -10.17 1.21
CA GLY A 149 7.17 -10.10 2.05
C GLY A 149 6.93 -10.61 3.47
N LYS A 150 7.16 -9.77 4.48
CA LYS A 150 6.96 -10.12 5.90
C LYS A 150 5.51 -10.38 6.28
N TYR A 151 4.55 -9.95 5.46
CA TYR A 151 3.11 -10.19 5.65
C TYR A 151 2.59 -11.40 4.87
N LYS A 152 3.46 -12.19 4.23
CA LYS A 152 3.03 -13.37 3.47
C LYS A 152 2.28 -14.37 4.37
N GLY A 153 1.05 -14.70 3.98
CA GLY A 153 0.18 -15.60 4.73
C GLY A 153 -0.60 -14.94 5.87
N ILE A 154 -0.53 -13.60 6.00
CA ILE A 154 -1.32 -12.86 6.99
C ILE A 154 -2.82 -12.99 6.71
N THR A 155 -3.57 -13.22 7.76
CA THR A 155 -5.04 -13.17 7.78
C THR A 155 -5.48 -12.44 9.04
N GLY A 156 -6.68 -11.84 9.03
CA GLY A 156 -7.11 -11.11 10.21
C GLY A 156 -8.43 -10.37 10.01
N ARG A 157 -8.79 -9.64 11.04
CA ARG A 157 -10.02 -8.86 11.11
C ARG A 157 -9.72 -7.50 11.71
N GLU A 158 -10.30 -6.45 11.13
CA GLU A 158 -10.07 -5.06 11.51
C GLU A 158 -11.42 -4.31 11.54
N PRO A 159 -12.23 -4.45 12.59
CA PRO A 159 -13.36 -3.57 12.79
C PRO A 159 -12.89 -2.11 12.89
N PHE A 160 -13.68 -1.18 12.35
CA PHE A 160 -13.31 0.22 12.28
C PHE A 160 -14.46 1.18 12.56
N ALA A 161 -14.10 2.38 13.01
CA ALA A 161 -15.01 3.54 13.11
C ALA A 161 -14.69 4.56 12.02
N CYS A 162 -15.61 5.50 11.79
CA CYS A 162 -15.45 6.58 10.82
C CYS A 162 -15.60 7.95 11.51
N ILE A 163 -14.55 8.76 11.44
CA ILE A 163 -14.53 10.12 12.02
C ILE A 163 -14.32 11.12 10.88
N SER A 164 -15.41 11.80 10.48
CA SER A 164 -15.33 12.82 9.43
C SER A 164 -14.44 13.98 9.84
N LYS A 165 -13.63 14.47 8.91
CA LYS A 165 -12.72 15.61 9.05
C LYS A 165 -12.93 16.62 7.92
N PRO A 166 -12.56 17.88 8.10
CA PRO A 166 -12.43 18.80 6.99
C PRO A 166 -11.44 18.29 5.96
N ALA A 167 -11.81 18.32 4.67
CA ALA A 167 -10.88 17.96 3.62
C ALA A 167 -9.67 18.91 3.61
N PRO A 168 -8.43 18.42 3.36
CA PRO A 168 -7.26 19.26 3.26
C PRO A 168 -7.43 20.37 2.19
N SER A 169 -6.81 21.52 2.43
CA SER A 169 -6.80 22.61 1.44
C SER A 169 -6.20 22.13 0.11
N GLY A 170 -6.86 22.44 -1.00
CA GLY A 170 -6.45 21.99 -2.33
C GLY A 170 -6.93 20.59 -2.73
N SER A 171 -7.74 19.93 -1.90
CA SER A 171 -8.38 18.67 -2.30
C SER A 171 -9.30 18.86 -3.52
N PRO A 172 -9.44 17.81 -4.38
CA PRO A 172 -10.37 17.86 -5.50
C PRO A 172 -11.82 18.12 -5.06
N PRO A 173 -12.67 18.70 -5.91
CA PRO A 173 -14.10 18.86 -5.62
C PRO A 173 -14.75 17.51 -5.23
N GLY A 174 -15.55 17.53 -4.16
CA GLY A 174 -16.21 16.33 -3.64
C GLY A 174 -15.34 15.38 -2.82
N ALA A 175 -14.07 15.72 -2.60
CA ALA A 175 -13.22 14.95 -1.70
C ALA A 175 -13.69 15.05 -0.25
N MET A 176 -13.56 13.95 0.50
CA MET A 176 -13.88 13.85 1.92
C MET A 176 -12.66 13.35 2.68
N ALA A 177 -12.38 13.93 3.84
CA ALA A 177 -11.36 13.40 4.74
C ALA A 177 -12.04 12.65 5.89
N ILE A 178 -11.55 11.45 6.17
CA ILE A 178 -12.08 10.57 7.21
C ILE A 178 -10.91 9.91 7.93
N ASP A 179 -10.82 10.12 9.24
CA ASP A 179 -9.97 9.30 10.09
C ASP A 179 -10.68 7.99 10.38
N ILE A 180 -10.01 6.88 10.14
CA ILE A 180 -10.54 5.54 10.35
C ILE A 180 -9.68 4.82 11.40
N PRO A 181 -10.08 4.88 12.70
CA PRO A 181 -9.51 4.03 13.72
C PRO A 181 -9.85 2.56 13.47
N HIS A 182 -8.85 1.70 13.60
CA HIS A 182 -8.95 0.24 13.47
C HIS A 182 -8.57 -0.46 14.76
N ASN A 183 -9.28 -1.53 15.09
CA ASN A 183 -8.85 -2.54 16.07
C ASN A 183 -8.51 -3.83 15.31
N THR A 184 -7.23 -4.07 15.10
CA THR A 184 -6.74 -5.13 14.21
C THR A 184 -6.30 -6.34 15.00
N THR A 185 -6.74 -7.52 14.57
CA THR A 185 -6.22 -8.81 15.03
C THR A 185 -5.73 -9.58 13.82
N TRP A 186 -4.52 -10.15 13.88
CA TRP A 186 -3.92 -10.90 12.76
C TRP A 186 -3.22 -12.17 13.19
N GLU A 187 -3.04 -13.07 12.21
CA GLU A 187 -2.20 -14.26 12.28
C GLU A 187 -1.49 -14.47 10.94
N ILE A 188 -0.19 -14.83 10.97
CA ILE A 188 0.62 -15.21 9.81
C ILE A 188 0.87 -16.72 9.88
N LYS A 189 0.43 -17.46 8.86
CA LYS A 189 0.58 -18.92 8.72
C LYS A 189 1.81 -19.31 7.92
#